data_8fcd1af02f2eda24f5b764794fecf073
#
_entry.id   8fcd1af02f2eda24f5b764794fecf073
#
_cell.length_a   1.000
_cell.length_b   1.000
_cell.length_c   1.000
_cell.angle_alpha   90.00
_cell.angle_beta   90.00
_cell.angle_gamma   90.00
#
_symmetry.space_group_name_H-M   'P 1'
#
loop_
_entity.id
_entity.type
_entity.pdbx_description
1 polymer ?
#
loop_
_entity_poly.entity_id
_entity_poly.type
_entity_poly.pdbx_seq_one_letter_code
_entity_poly.pdbx_strand_id
1 'polypeptide(L)'
;MRMGRFFVLVLGLSFFLGISAFWTSPAKAGDVEVVSKKSGVKSRGSVRKASLRRRGSRRKSGRIFASGNGSVKSPWIVRTAAQMEALAQSVNQGNSYSGQRIRLMADLDLSGRRWNPIGFYRERGSRPFKGVFDGNGHVVRGLNIEAPAAGMAGLFGVLEGATVVRLTIEDASVSGGSNVGILAGLVVRSELKNCSVSGSVLGTENVGGMIGKASESRMSGLSFSGTIKGRASSAGGLIGSMFGTVLARAEVRGEISGQDNVGGLAGNVRQGELSEVRTRELGVQGRKTVGGLVGFASDSVIIRRSLFDGMVEGKENTGGLVGGVESGTLTDNTVSGSVLGWERTGGVAGLWVNGLARRCIVEATVSGTAGVGGFAGRMERGIADRCETLGYVEGGKSVGGLVGEMVSGRLEKCMASGSVKGVLTSGREIGGASR
;
A
#
# COMPACT_ATOMS: atom_id res chain seq x y z
N MET A 1 7.19 45.12 -42.32
CA MET A 1 7.40 45.97 -41.13
C MET A 1 7.20 45.16 -39.87
N ARG A 2 8.27 44.95 -39.16
CA ARG A 2 8.56 44.45 -37.79
C ARG A 2 7.57 43.54 -37.04
N MET A 3 8.11 42.37 -36.78
CA MET A 3 7.80 41.33 -35.78
C MET A 3 7.77 41.88 -34.34
N GLY A 4 6.89 41.35 -33.52
CA GLY A 4 6.93 41.45 -32.06
C GLY A 4 6.65 40.10 -31.43
N ARG A 5 7.70 39.43 -30.96
CA ARG A 5 7.64 38.21 -30.15
C ARG A 5 7.26 38.59 -28.72
N PHE A 6 6.20 38.00 -28.18
CA PHE A 6 5.94 38.02 -26.74
C PHE A 6 6.34 36.67 -26.15
N PHE A 7 7.38 36.67 -25.33
CA PHE A 7 7.75 35.62 -24.39
C PHE A 7 6.87 35.80 -23.15
N VAL A 8 6.11 34.81 -22.80
CA VAL A 8 5.45 34.71 -21.47
C VAL A 8 6.28 33.80 -20.61
N LEU A 9 6.92 34.41 -19.63
CA LEU A 9 7.67 33.75 -18.55
C LEU A 9 6.66 33.33 -17.46
N VAL A 10 6.45 32.03 -17.23
CA VAL A 10 5.65 31.56 -16.11
C VAL A 10 6.60 31.29 -14.93
N LEU A 11 6.58 32.23 -13.99
CA LEU A 11 7.22 32.08 -12.67
C LEU A 11 6.36 31.17 -11.79
N GLY A 12 6.90 30.01 -11.43
CA GLY A 12 6.35 29.16 -10.39
C GLY A 12 6.60 29.76 -9.00
N LEU A 13 5.52 30.15 -8.30
CA LEU A 13 5.58 30.52 -6.90
C LEU A 13 5.46 29.25 -6.03
N SER A 14 6.56 28.85 -5.43
CA SER A 14 6.58 27.90 -4.32
C SER A 14 6.27 28.65 -3.03
N PHE A 15 5.14 28.34 -2.41
CA PHE A 15 4.82 28.83 -1.06
C PHE A 15 5.58 28.01 -0.01
N PHE A 16 6.64 28.58 0.55
CA PHE A 16 7.25 28.14 1.81
C PHE A 16 6.51 28.84 2.95
N LEU A 17 5.79 28.09 3.77
CA LEU A 17 5.33 28.54 5.07
C LEU A 17 6.45 28.30 6.07
N GLY A 18 7.08 29.40 6.51
CA GLY A 18 8.08 29.42 7.57
C GLY A 18 7.45 29.18 8.94
N ILE A 19 7.97 28.19 9.65
CA ILE A 19 7.75 28.05 11.09
C ILE A 19 8.97 28.63 11.79
N SER A 20 8.76 29.74 12.48
CA SER A 20 9.75 30.42 13.32
C SER A 20 10.08 29.53 14.53
N ALA A 21 11.33 29.07 14.58
CA ALA A 21 11.89 28.41 15.76
C ALA A 21 12.34 29.48 16.78
N PHE A 22 11.75 29.44 17.97
CA PHE A 22 12.27 30.16 19.13
C PHE A 22 13.57 29.52 19.60
N TRP A 23 14.66 30.27 19.52
CA TRP A 23 15.92 29.95 20.17
C TRP A 23 15.87 30.37 21.62
N THR A 24 15.97 29.40 22.55
CA THR A 24 16.36 29.68 23.95
C THR A 24 17.79 29.21 24.14
N SER A 25 18.65 30.14 24.56
CA SER A 25 20.06 29.91 24.92
C SER A 25 20.22 28.92 26.08
N PRO A 26 21.26 28.06 26.06
CA PRO A 26 21.57 27.22 27.21
C PRO A 26 22.30 28.03 28.31
N ALA A 27 21.85 27.89 29.54
CA ALA A 27 22.48 28.41 30.73
C ALA A 27 23.81 27.67 30.98
N LYS A 28 24.84 28.42 31.38
CA LYS A 28 26.17 27.94 31.79
C LYS A 28 26.07 27.04 33.02
N ALA A 29 26.61 25.80 32.90
CA ALA A 29 26.88 24.96 34.06
C ALA A 29 28.10 25.49 34.80
N GLY A 30 27.92 25.80 36.09
CA GLY A 30 28.99 26.19 37.00
C GLY A 30 29.79 24.96 37.48
N ASP A 31 31.09 25.12 37.50
CA ASP A 31 32.06 24.16 38.05
C ASP A 31 31.81 23.93 39.54
N VAL A 32 31.66 22.67 39.95
CA VAL A 32 31.69 22.26 41.34
C VAL A 32 33.02 21.59 41.64
N GLU A 33 33.87 22.29 42.35
CA GLU A 33 35.16 21.82 42.83
C GLU A 33 34.96 20.85 44.01
N VAL A 34 35.36 19.59 43.85
CA VAL A 34 35.33 18.58 44.94
C VAL A 34 36.66 18.57 45.67
N VAL A 35 36.70 19.17 46.83
CA VAL A 35 37.80 19.14 47.76
C VAL A 35 37.86 17.77 48.46
N SER A 36 38.88 16.96 48.17
CA SER A 36 39.17 15.70 48.86
C SER A 36 40.00 15.93 50.12
N LYS A 37 39.41 15.71 51.29
CA LYS A 37 40.15 15.60 52.56
C LYS A 37 40.65 14.16 52.75
N LYS A 38 41.96 13.98 52.79
CA LYS A 38 42.63 12.76 53.26
C LYS A 38 42.58 12.72 54.81
N SER A 39 41.98 11.68 55.38
CA SER A 39 42.27 11.28 56.76
C SER A 39 42.73 9.84 56.78
N GLY A 40 43.98 9.64 57.23
CA GLY A 40 44.56 8.32 57.35
C GLY A 40 44.17 7.67 58.68
N VAL A 41 43.81 6.39 58.57
CA VAL A 41 43.81 5.49 59.74
C VAL A 41 44.41 4.17 59.26
N LYS A 42 45.53 3.80 59.85
CA LYS A 42 46.17 2.47 59.73
C LYS A 42 45.47 1.50 60.69
N SER A 43 44.88 0.43 60.21
CA SER A 43 44.66 -0.76 61.02
C SER A 43 45.08 -2.00 60.24
N ARG A 44 45.99 -2.77 60.82
CA ARG A 44 46.42 -4.07 60.40
C ARG A 44 45.32 -5.07 60.76
N GLY A 45 44.76 -5.77 59.80
CA GLY A 45 43.86 -6.89 59.98
C GLY A 45 43.95 -7.81 58.78
N SER A 46 44.61 -8.98 58.94
CA SER A 46 44.66 -10.00 57.94
C SER A 46 43.29 -10.61 57.70
N VAL A 47 42.71 -10.35 56.55
CA VAL A 47 41.45 -11.02 56.13
C VAL A 47 41.78 -11.98 55.00
N ARG A 48 41.55 -13.26 55.28
CA ARG A 48 41.64 -14.37 54.31
C ARG A 48 40.77 -14.04 53.09
N LYS A 49 41.35 -14.02 51.88
CA LYS A 49 40.65 -13.93 50.63
C LYS A 49 39.81 -15.21 50.43
N ALA A 50 38.54 -15.16 50.77
CA ALA A 50 37.56 -16.09 50.26
C ALA A 50 37.25 -15.68 48.82
N SER A 51 37.72 -16.46 47.87
CA SER A 51 37.39 -16.30 46.44
C SER A 51 35.93 -16.69 46.22
N LEU A 52 35.02 -15.73 46.36
CA LEU A 52 33.68 -15.88 45.83
C LEU A 52 33.79 -15.99 44.30
N ARG A 53 33.83 -17.21 43.79
CA ARG A 53 33.55 -17.51 42.39
C ARG A 53 32.13 -17.02 42.11
N ARG A 54 31.98 -15.77 41.64
CA ARG A 54 30.77 -15.36 40.95
C ARG A 54 30.61 -16.28 39.75
N ARG A 55 29.76 -17.31 39.90
CA ARG A 55 29.16 -17.96 38.76
C ARG A 55 28.33 -16.90 38.05
N GLY A 56 28.97 -16.15 37.19
CA GLY A 56 28.28 -15.37 36.18
C GLY A 56 27.46 -16.37 35.37
N SER A 57 26.14 -16.36 35.55
CA SER A 57 25.27 -17.03 34.60
C SER A 57 25.53 -16.37 33.26
N ARG A 58 26.40 -16.96 32.45
CA ARG A 58 26.44 -16.68 31.04
C ARG A 58 25.03 -17.00 30.56
N ARG A 59 24.16 -15.98 30.44
CA ARG A 59 22.98 -16.07 29.57
C ARG A 59 23.57 -16.57 28.25
N LYS A 60 23.27 -17.83 27.92
CA LYS A 60 23.53 -18.37 26.59
C LYS A 60 22.85 -17.39 25.65
N SER A 61 23.63 -16.53 24.98
CA SER A 61 23.13 -15.76 23.84
C SER A 61 22.59 -16.81 22.89
N GLY A 62 21.26 -16.95 22.82
CA GLY A 62 20.63 -17.93 21.96
C GLY A 62 21.15 -17.71 20.55
N ARG A 63 21.52 -18.79 19.87
CA ARG A 63 21.89 -18.71 18.46
C ARG A 63 20.71 -18.09 17.73
N ILE A 64 20.95 -17.01 16.95
CA ILE A 64 19.90 -16.36 16.14
C ILE A 64 19.21 -17.40 15.25
N PHE A 65 19.95 -18.35 14.72
CA PHE A 65 19.48 -19.37 13.80
C PHE A 65 19.72 -20.79 14.35
N ALA A 66 18.84 -21.71 13.96
CA ALA A 66 18.99 -23.12 14.32
C ALA A 66 20.24 -23.75 13.67
N SER A 67 20.51 -23.38 12.40
CA SER A 67 21.64 -23.88 11.62
C SER A 67 21.84 -23.00 10.37
N GLY A 68 22.84 -23.37 9.55
CA GLY A 68 23.15 -22.71 8.28
C GLY A 68 24.29 -21.70 8.39
N ASN A 69 24.62 -21.09 7.25
CA ASN A 69 25.61 -20.03 7.12
C ASN A 69 25.16 -18.90 6.17
N GLY A 70 23.86 -18.90 5.79
CA GLY A 70 23.26 -17.88 4.93
C GLY A 70 23.52 -18.04 3.42
N SER A 71 24.26 -19.05 3.00
CA SER A 71 24.51 -19.32 1.57
C SER A 71 23.29 -19.96 0.90
N VAL A 72 23.31 -20.02 -0.45
CA VAL A 72 22.26 -20.67 -1.25
C VAL A 72 22.10 -22.15 -0.85
N LYS A 73 23.20 -22.86 -0.63
CA LYS A 73 23.23 -24.28 -0.28
C LYS A 73 22.93 -24.55 1.19
N SER A 74 23.20 -23.57 2.06
CA SER A 74 23.02 -23.69 3.51
C SER A 74 22.41 -22.40 4.09
N PRO A 75 21.12 -22.13 3.84
CA PRO A 75 20.45 -20.93 4.35
C PRO A 75 20.41 -20.92 5.87
N TRP A 76 20.33 -19.73 6.46
CA TRP A 76 20.01 -19.57 7.88
C TRP A 76 18.62 -20.12 8.18
N ILE A 77 18.52 -21.01 9.14
CA ILE A 77 17.27 -21.73 9.48
C ILE A 77 16.60 -21.09 10.68
N VAL A 78 15.32 -20.73 10.52
CA VAL A 78 14.41 -20.28 11.58
C VAL A 78 13.34 -21.34 11.82
N ARG A 79 13.16 -21.76 13.09
CA ARG A 79 12.18 -22.77 13.52
C ARG A 79 11.29 -22.31 14.66
N THR A 80 11.60 -21.18 15.30
CA THR A 80 10.88 -20.70 16.48
C THR A 80 10.64 -19.19 16.41
N ALA A 81 9.56 -18.74 17.07
CA ALA A 81 9.28 -17.32 17.24
C ALA A 81 10.46 -16.55 17.88
N ALA A 82 11.14 -17.14 18.86
CA ALA A 82 12.30 -16.52 19.49
C ALA A 82 13.47 -16.29 18.50
N GLN A 83 13.67 -17.20 17.54
CA GLN A 83 14.67 -16.99 16.46
C GLN A 83 14.24 -15.89 15.49
N MET A 84 12.94 -15.78 15.20
CA MET A 84 12.41 -14.71 14.38
C MET A 84 12.55 -13.34 15.06
N GLU A 85 12.31 -13.25 16.37
CA GLU A 85 12.58 -12.07 17.19
C GLU A 85 14.08 -11.71 17.21
N ALA A 86 14.95 -12.73 17.33
CA ALA A 86 16.41 -12.52 17.29
C ALA A 86 16.88 -12.02 15.91
N LEU A 87 16.27 -12.49 14.83
CA LEU A 87 16.48 -11.94 13.48
C LEU A 87 16.09 -10.46 13.43
N ALA A 88 14.91 -10.10 13.93
CA ALA A 88 14.45 -8.71 13.98
C ALA A 88 15.42 -7.81 14.75
N GLN A 89 15.85 -8.26 15.92
CA GLN A 89 16.88 -7.55 16.72
C GLN A 89 18.19 -7.38 15.95
N SER A 90 18.66 -8.43 15.29
CA SER A 90 19.90 -8.43 14.50
C SER A 90 19.85 -7.42 13.35
N VAL A 91 18.75 -7.40 12.58
CA VAL A 91 18.54 -6.41 11.51
C VAL A 91 18.51 -5.00 12.08
N ASN A 92 17.76 -4.80 13.16
CA ASN A 92 17.61 -3.51 13.82
C ASN A 92 18.92 -3.01 14.48
N GLN A 93 19.88 -3.90 14.71
CA GLN A 93 21.24 -3.56 15.12
C GLN A 93 22.19 -3.30 13.94
N GLY A 94 21.77 -3.55 12.69
CA GLY A 94 22.52 -3.19 11.49
C GLY A 94 22.95 -4.36 10.59
N ASN A 95 22.62 -5.61 10.93
CA ASN A 95 22.87 -6.75 10.07
C ASN A 95 21.79 -6.84 8.98
N SER A 96 22.03 -6.30 7.81
CA SER A 96 21.05 -6.27 6.72
C SER A 96 20.79 -7.62 6.04
N TYR A 97 21.64 -8.62 6.24
CA TYR A 97 21.63 -9.92 5.56
C TYR A 97 21.71 -9.85 4.03
N SER A 98 22.32 -8.79 3.48
CA SER A 98 22.51 -8.65 2.03
C SER A 98 23.28 -9.85 1.47
N GLY A 99 22.77 -10.43 0.37
CA GLY A 99 23.31 -11.62 -0.27
C GLY A 99 23.10 -12.93 0.51
N GLN A 100 22.48 -12.91 1.67
CA GLN A 100 22.24 -14.08 2.50
C GLN A 100 20.78 -14.55 2.38
N ARG A 101 20.58 -15.85 2.63
CA ARG A 101 19.27 -16.50 2.63
C ARG A 101 18.86 -16.94 4.03
N ILE A 102 17.61 -16.67 4.36
CA ILE A 102 16.93 -17.11 5.58
C ILE A 102 15.74 -17.95 5.17
N ARG A 103 15.53 -19.10 5.80
CA ARG A 103 14.43 -20.00 5.49
C ARG A 103 13.70 -20.43 6.75
N LEU A 104 12.36 -20.36 6.68
CA LEU A 104 11.52 -20.98 7.67
C LEU A 104 11.51 -22.52 7.49
N MET A 105 11.53 -23.24 8.59
CA MET A 105 11.45 -24.72 8.62
C MET A 105 10.45 -25.21 9.66
N ALA A 106 9.55 -24.35 10.10
CA ALA A 106 8.39 -24.67 10.94
C ALA A 106 7.41 -23.51 10.86
N ASP A 107 6.16 -23.77 11.13
CA ASP A 107 5.15 -22.75 11.38
C ASP A 107 5.51 -22.01 12.67
N LEU A 108 5.23 -20.70 12.70
CA LEU A 108 5.53 -19.84 13.83
C LEU A 108 4.24 -19.25 14.41
N ASP A 109 4.08 -19.36 15.72
CA ASP A 109 3.04 -18.66 16.47
C ASP A 109 3.65 -17.43 17.17
N LEU A 110 3.17 -16.25 16.79
CA LEU A 110 3.52 -14.95 17.36
C LEU A 110 2.43 -14.42 18.30
N SER A 111 1.38 -15.19 18.57
CA SER A 111 0.28 -14.80 19.45
C SER A 111 0.78 -14.41 20.84
N GLY A 112 0.22 -13.33 21.38
CA GLY A 112 0.62 -12.82 22.70
C GLY A 112 2.01 -12.17 22.75
N ARG A 113 2.70 -12.05 21.62
CA ARG A 113 4.00 -11.40 21.52
C ARG A 113 3.84 -9.99 20.97
N ARG A 114 4.50 -9.04 21.60
CA ARG A 114 4.62 -7.68 21.03
C ARG A 114 5.68 -7.71 19.94
N TRP A 115 5.26 -7.63 18.68
CA TRP A 115 6.16 -7.68 17.55
C TRP A 115 6.85 -6.34 17.31
N ASN A 116 8.18 -6.41 17.12
CA ASN A 116 8.97 -5.27 16.66
C ASN A 116 9.35 -5.52 15.20
N PRO A 117 8.94 -4.68 14.24
CA PRO A 117 9.18 -4.91 12.82
C PRO A 117 10.65 -5.17 12.49
N ILE A 118 10.89 -6.09 11.54
CA ILE A 118 12.24 -6.36 11.01
C ILE A 118 12.65 -5.20 10.12
N GLY A 119 13.66 -4.44 10.55
CA GLY A 119 14.11 -3.25 9.86
C GLY A 119 13.26 -2.01 10.12
N PHE A 120 13.84 -0.85 9.96
CA PHE A 120 13.18 0.45 10.10
C PHE A 120 13.82 1.49 9.19
N TYR A 121 13.07 2.56 8.93
CA TYR A 121 13.55 3.74 8.22
C TYR A 121 13.65 4.93 9.18
N ARG A 122 14.77 5.64 9.12
CA ARG A 122 14.96 6.96 9.74
C ARG A 122 15.80 7.80 8.79
N GLU A 123 15.65 9.10 8.80
CA GLU A 123 16.45 10.01 7.96
C GLU A 123 17.96 9.78 8.12
N ARG A 124 18.38 9.45 9.34
CA ARG A 124 19.76 9.05 9.63
C ARG A 124 19.77 7.64 10.21
N GLY A 125 20.46 6.72 9.53
CA GLY A 125 20.69 5.38 10.05
C GLY A 125 19.56 4.38 9.85
N SER A 126 18.92 4.36 8.67
CA SER A 126 17.96 3.31 8.29
C SER A 126 18.59 1.92 8.37
N ARG A 127 17.80 0.93 8.77
CA ARG A 127 18.21 -0.46 8.96
C ARG A 127 17.26 -1.40 8.20
N PRO A 128 17.31 -1.45 6.87
CA PRO A 128 16.45 -2.32 6.09
C PRO A 128 16.93 -3.78 6.12
N PHE A 129 16.01 -4.70 5.93
CA PHE A 129 16.33 -6.07 5.55
C PHE A 129 16.64 -6.12 4.04
N LYS A 130 17.77 -6.74 3.66
CA LYS A 130 18.26 -6.81 2.26
C LYS A 130 18.51 -8.23 1.77
N GLY A 131 18.18 -9.24 2.57
CA GLY A 131 18.40 -10.64 2.25
C GLY A 131 17.26 -11.28 1.45
N VAL A 132 17.38 -12.59 1.27
CA VAL A 132 16.30 -13.44 0.78
C VAL A 132 15.62 -14.10 1.98
N PHE A 133 14.32 -13.86 2.13
CA PHE A 133 13.49 -14.52 3.12
C PHE A 133 12.56 -15.51 2.43
N ASP A 134 12.77 -16.79 2.69
CA ASP A 134 12.00 -17.90 2.12
C ASP A 134 11.09 -18.49 3.20
N GLY A 135 9.80 -18.21 3.10
CA GLY A 135 8.78 -18.80 3.99
C GLY A 135 8.64 -20.31 3.82
N ASN A 136 9.12 -20.86 2.68
CA ASN A 136 9.14 -22.29 2.40
C ASN A 136 7.77 -22.99 2.55
N GLY A 137 6.69 -22.24 2.38
CA GLY A 137 5.32 -22.71 2.55
C GLY A 137 4.84 -22.81 4.00
N HIS A 138 5.66 -22.40 4.97
CA HIS A 138 5.25 -22.31 6.38
C HIS A 138 4.44 -21.05 6.67
N VAL A 139 3.68 -21.12 7.76
CA VAL A 139 2.76 -20.08 8.20
C VAL A 139 3.30 -19.35 9.44
N VAL A 140 3.14 -18.04 9.47
CA VAL A 140 3.34 -17.19 10.65
C VAL A 140 1.95 -16.74 11.13
N ARG A 141 1.54 -17.12 12.35
CA ARG A 141 0.22 -16.81 12.90
C ARG A 141 0.29 -15.78 14.01
N GLY A 142 -0.82 -15.06 14.20
CA GLY A 142 -1.03 -14.21 15.36
C GLY A 142 -0.09 -13.01 15.45
N LEU A 143 0.35 -12.47 14.30
CA LEU A 143 1.15 -11.24 14.26
C LEU A 143 0.32 -10.08 14.81
N ASN A 144 0.75 -9.49 15.94
CA ASN A 144 0.10 -8.32 16.52
C ASN A 144 1.07 -7.15 16.60
N ILE A 145 0.68 -6.00 16.00
CA ILE A 145 1.44 -4.75 16.02
C ILE A 145 0.50 -3.60 16.39
N GLU A 146 0.82 -2.94 17.48
CA GLU A 146 0.15 -1.73 17.96
C GLU A 146 1.16 -0.57 18.01
N ALA A 147 1.26 0.19 16.93
CA ALA A 147 2.24 1.27 16.81
C ALA A 147 1.63 2.53 16.17
N PRO A 148 0.60 3.16 16.78
CA PRO A 148 -0.17 4.24 16.14
C PRO A 148 0.66 5.46 15.74
N ALA A 149 1.77 5.73 16.41
CA ALA A 149 2.69 6.83 16.10
C ALA A 149 3.89 6.43 15.23
N ALA A 150 4.14 5.12 15.04
CA ALA A 150 5.26 4.66 14.24
C ALA A 150 4.90 4.66 12.74
N GLY A 151 5.79 5.16 11.92
CA GLY A 151 5.78 4.87 10.48
C GLY A 151 6.32 3.45 10.22
N MET A 152 5.80 2.76 9.20
CA MET A 152 6.27 1.45 8.72
C MET A 152 6.00 0.28 9.68
N ALA A 153 4.74 -0.09 9.78
CA ALA A 153 4.30 -1.26 10.54
C ALA A 153 4.10 -2.48 9.62
N GLY A 154 4.57 -3.65 10.08
CA GLY A 154 4.46 -4.94 9.40
C GLY A 154 5.40 -5.98 10.01
N LEU A 155 5.36 -7.23 9.53
CA LEU A 155 6.36 -8.24 9.88
C LEU A 155 7.77 -7.68 9.59
N PHE A 156 7.92 -7.07 8.42
CA PHE A 156 9.06 -6.23 8.06
C PHE A 156 8.66 -4.75 8.14
N GLY A 157 9.46 -3.93 8.79
CA GLY A 157 9.31 -2.47 8.71
C GLY A 157 9.77 -1.98 7.34
N VAL A 158 10.98 -2.40 6.91
CA VAL A 158 11.56 -2.02 5.61
C VAL A 158 12.25 -3.18 4.92
N LEU A 159 11.86 -3.42 3.66
CA LEU A 159 12.54 -4.28 2.70
C LEU A 159 13.22 -3.39 1.65
N GLU A 160 14.54 -3.54 1.43
CA GLU A 160 15.27 -2.81 0.40
C GLU A 160 16.23 -3.74 -0.35
N GLY A 161 16.04 -3.90 -1.66
CA GLY A 161 16.80 -4.85 -2.46
C GLY A 161 16.65 -6.31 -1.98
N ALA A 162 15.54 -6.59 -1.31
CA ALA A 162 15.25 -7.88 -0.68
C ALA A 162 14.40 -8.78 -1.58
N THR A 163 14.37 -10.06 -1.27
CA THR A 163 13.44 -11.01 -1.88
C THR A 163 12.67 -11.73 -0.78
N VAL A 164 11.33 -11.73 -0.86
CA VAL A 164 10.45 -12.50 0.04
C VAL A 164 9.61 -13.45 -0.79
N VAL A 165 9.69 -14.75 -0.47
CA VAL A 165 8.99 -15.76 -1.25
C VAL A 165 8.30 -16.79 -0.36
N ARG A 166 7.14 -17.31 -0.82
CA ARG A 166 6.41 -18.44 -0.24
C ARG A 166 6.13 -18.27 1.26
N LEU A 167 5.72 -17.08 1.66
CA LEU A 167 5.39 -16.74 3.04
C LEU A 167 3.89 -16.55 3.19
N THR A 168 3.31 -17.24 4.16
CA THR A 168 1.92 -17.06 4.59
C THR A 168 1.90 -16.43 5.98
N ILE A 169 1.06 -15.40 6.17
CA ILE A 169 0.81 -14.78 7.48
C ILE A 169 -0.70 -14.82 7.71
N GLU A 170 -1.13 -15.44 8.81
CA GLU A 170 -2.54 -15.60 9.17
C GLU A 170 -2.86 -14.91 10.49
N ASP A 171 -4.13 -14.53 10.67
CA ASP A 171 -4.67 -13.98 11.90
C ASP A 171 -3.87 -12.75 12.41
N ALA A 172 -3.48 -11.88 11.45
CA ALA A 172 -2.72 -10.70 11.80
C ALA A 172 -3.61 -9.52 12.21
N SER A 173 -3.14 -8.75 13.19
CA SER A 173 -3.71 -7.46 13.59
C SER A 173 -2.61 -6.41 13.60
N VAL A 174 -2.67 -5.46 12.65
CA VAL A 174 -1.63 -4.46 12.51
C VAL A 174 -2.24 -3.07 12.55
N SER A 175 -1.85 -2.27 13.54
CA SER A 175 -2.21 -0.87 13.62
C SER A 175 -0.98 0.04 13.63
N GLY A 176 -1.04 1.13 12.86
CA GLY A 176 0.08 2.05 12.73
C GLY A 176 -0.33 3.46 12.28
N GLY A 177 0.65 4.35 12.17
CA GLY A 177 0.49 5.67 11.56
C GLY A 177 0.53 5.62 10.05
N SER A 178 1.71 5.75 9.47
CA SER A 178 1.90 5.75 8.00
C SER A 178 2.63 4.50 7.53
N ASN A 179 2.39 4.09 6.28
CA ASN A 179 3.00 2.92 5.65
C ASN A 179 2.76 1.63 6.45
N VAL A 180 1.52 1.21 6.52
CA VAL A 180 1.06 0.07 7.32
C VAL A 180 0.65 -1.09 6.41
N GLY A 181 1.19 -2.28 6.67
CA GLY A 181 0.81 -3.52 5.98
C GLY A 181 1.25 -4.75 6.77
N ILE A 182 0.53 -5.86 6.65
CA ILE A 182 0.82 -7.10 7.41
C ILE A 182 2.23 -7.62 7.11
N LEU A 183 2.62 -7.69 5.84
CA LEU A 183 3.94 -8.18 5.45
C LEU A 183 5.02 -7.11 5.63
N ALA A 184 4.77 -5.89 5.11
CA ALA A 184 5.78 -4.85 5.16
C ALA A 184 5.20 -3.44 5.21
N GLY A 185 5.84 -2.54 5.97
CA GLY A 185 5.53 -1.12 5.93
C GLY A 185 6.02 -0.46 4.64
N LEU A 186 7.29 -0.67 4.29
CA LEU A 186 7.93 -0.10 3.09
C LEU A 186 8.73 -1.17 2.32
N VAL A 187 8.52 -1.20 1.01
CA VAL A 187 9.20 -2.11 0.07
C VAL A 187 9.85 -1.28 -1.04
N VAL A 188 11.17 -1.37 -1.19
CA VAL A 188 11.93 -0.60 -2.18
C VAL A 188 12.86 -1.52 -2.96
N ARG A 189 12.83 -1.44 -4.30
CA ARG A 189 13.69 -2.24 -5.22
C ARG A 189 13.77 -3.72 -4.84
N SER A 190 12.63 -4.29 -4.45
CA SER A 190 12.54 -5.63 -3.89
C SER A 190 11.63 -6.54 -4.72
N GLU A 191 11.72 -7.83 -4.46
CA GLU A 191 10.94 -8.84 -5.15
C GLU A 191 10.09 -9.64 -4.16
N LEU A 192 8.75 -9.71 -4.40
CA LEU A 192 7.82 -10.50 -3.60
C LEU A 192 7.12 -11.52 -4.48
N LYS A 193 7.16 -12.80 -4.08
CA LYS A 193 6.53 -13.88 -4.86
C LYS A 193 5.78 -14.87 -4.00
N ASN A 194 4.55 -15.21 -4.42
CA ASN A 194 3.74 -16.26 -3.82
C ASN A 194 3.61 -16.08 -2.30
N CYS A 195 3.19 -14.90 -1.89
CA CYS A 195 2.94 -14.56 -0.49
C CYS A 195 1.43 -14.34 -0.27
N SER A 196 0.93 -14.85 0.85
CA SER A 196 -0.46 -14.72 1.26
C SER A 196 -0.54 -14.11 2.65
N VAL A 197 -1.46 -13.18 2.87
CA VAL A 197 -1.69 -12.62 4.20
C VAL A 197 -3.17 -12.50 4.51
N SER A 198 -3.55 -12.74 5.77
CA SER A 198 -4.92 -12.50 6.24
C SER A 198 -4.93 -11.78 7.59
N GLY A 199 -5.96 -10.95 7.80
CA GLY A 199 -6.14 -10.24 9.06
C GLY A 199 -6.74 -8.85 8.92
N SER A 200 -6.50 -8.01 9.93
CA SER A 200 -6.99 -6.64 10.00
C SER A 200 -5.85 -5.62 10.00
N VAL A 201 -6.04 -4.54 9.25
CA VAL A 201 -5.08 -3.44 9.17
C VAL A 201 -5.78 -2.10 9.44
N LEU A 202 -5.21 -1.33 10.35
CA LEU A 202 -5.67 0.01 10.69
C LEU A 202 -4.49 1.00 10.57
N GLY A 203 -4.66 2.05 9.79
CA GLY A 203 -3.61 3.05 9.62
C GLY A 203 -4.13 4.43 9.26
N THR A 204 -3.22 5.39 9.14
CA THR A 204 -3.58 6.75 8.74
C THR A 204 -3.31 6.98 7.26
N GLU A 205 -2.09 6.74 6.78
CA GLU A 205 -1.68 6.97 5.40
C GLU A 205 -0.96 5.76 4.80
N ASN A 206 -1.13 5.52 3.51
CA ASN A 206 -0.56 4.39 2.80
C ASN A 206 -0.82 3.08 3.53
N VAL A 207 -2.09 2.73 3.66
CA VAL A 207 -2.57 1.55 4.37
C VAL A 207 -2.87 0.45 3.36
N GLY A 208 -2.15 -0.64 3.41
CA GLY A 208 -2.38 -1.81 2.57
C GLY A 208 -2.54 -3.08 3.39
N GLY A 209 -3.32 -4.03 2.92
CA GLY A 209 -3.45 -5.32 3.61
C GLY A 209 -2.12 -6.05 3.73
N MET A 210 -1.30 -6.00 2.67
CA MET A 210 0.02 -6.63 2.67
C MET A 210 1.14 -5.61 2.84
N ILE A 211 1.09 -4.48 2.12
CA ILE A 211 2.20 -3.52 2.02
C ILE A 211 1.68 -2.10 2.16
N GLY A 212 2.27 -1.32 3.06
CA GLY A 212 1.94 0.10 3.17
C GLY A 212 2.35 0.89 1.92
N LYS A 213 3.63 0.89 1.57
CA LYS A 213 4.16 1.57 0.39
C LYS A 213 5.16 0.70 -0.36
N ALA A 214 5.04 0.67 -1.69
CA ALA A 214 5.95 -0.04 -2.59
C ALA A 214 6.57 0.92 -3.61
N SER A 215 7.87 0.77 -3.87
CA SER A 215 8.60 1.58 -4.86
C SER A 215 9.56 0.71 -5.66
N GLU A 216 9.58 0.88 -6.99
CA GLU A 216 10.54 0.27 -7.92
C GLU A 216 10.70 -1.25 -7.73
N SER A 217 9.61 -1.95 -7.44
CA SER A 217 9.62 -3.35 -7.01
C SER A 217 8.86 -4.26 -7.99
N ARG A 218 9.08 -5.57 -7.89
CA ARG A 218 8.36 -6.58 -8.68
C ARG A 218 7.63 -7.53 -7.77
N MET A 219 6.36 -7.75 -8.05
CA MET A 219 5.49 -8.53 -7.20
C MET A 219 4.63 -9.48 -8.04
N SER A 220 4.47 -10.72 -7.58
CA SER A 220 3.59 -11.67 -8.27
C SER A 220 3.07 -12.77 -7.36
N GLY A 221 1.84 -13.23 -7.63
CA GLY A 221 1.22 -14.31 -6.85
C GLY A 221 0.96 -13.87 -5.41
N LEU A 222 0.42 -12.67 -5.22
CA LEU A 222 0.12 -12.13 -3.89
C LEU A 222 -1.36 -12.23 -3.58
N SER A 223 -1.72 -12.56 -2.35
CA SER A 223 -3.12 -12.57 -1.91
C SER A 223 -3.33 -11.92 -0.54
N PHE A 224 -4.46 -11.25 -0.41
CA PHE A 224 -4.93 -10.68 0.84
C PHE A 224 -6.38 -11.06 1.08
N SER A 225 -6.71 -11.39 2.34
CA SER A 225 -8.07 -11.56 2.82
C SER A 225 -8.26 -10.91 4.17
N GLY A 226 -9.24 -10.01 4.31
CA GLY A 226 -9.51 -9.38 5.60
C GLY A 226 -10.10 -7.99 5.53
N THR A 227 -9.83 -7.18 6.55
CA THR A 227 -10.40 -5.83 6.68
C THR A 227 -9.33 -4.75 6.78
N ILE A 228 -9.58 -3.64 6.07
CA ILE A 228 -8.67 -2.49 6.07
C ILE A 228 -9.45 -1.22 6.42
N LYS A 229 -8.88 -0.42 7.31
CA LYS A 229 -9.39 0.91 7.65
C LYS A 229 -8.28 1.96 7.52
N GLY A 230 -8.35 2.76 6.45
CA GLY A 230 -7.52 3.95 6.25
C GLY A 230 -8.20 5.19 6.83
N ARG A 231 -7.52 5.95 7.71
CA ARG A 231 -8.12 7.13 8.35
C ARG A 231 -7.97 8.41 7.53
N ALA A 232 -7.01 8.48 6.64
CA ALA A 232 -6.78 9.66 5.79
C ALA A 232 -6.70 9.28 4.31
N SER A 233 -5.53 8.97 3.78
CA SER A 233 -5.34 8.79 2.35
C SER A 233 -4.65 7.48 1.97
N SER A 234 -4.92 7.02 0.74
CA SER A 234 -4.30 5.86 0.10
C SER A 234 -4.49 4.55 0.88
N ALA A 235 -5.74 4.07 0.90
CA ALA A 235 -6.07 2.74 1.38
C ALA A 235 -6.24 1.76 0.22
N GLY A 236 -5.58 0.61 0.29
CA GLY A 236 -5.66 -0.43 -0.74
C GLY A 236 -5.68 -1.84 -0.17
N GLY A 237 -6.45 -2.74 -0.77
CA GLY A 237 -6.57 -4.12 -0.31
C GLY A 237 -5.25 -4.87 -0.23
N LEU A 238 -4.32 -4.59 -1.13
CA LEU A 238 -2.99 -5.17 -1.11
C LEU A 238 -1.92 -4.14 -0.76
N ILE A 239 -1.93 -2.97 -1.42
CA ILE A 239 -0.89 -1.95 -1.32
C ILE A 239 -1.53 -0.58 -1.09
N GLY A 240 -1.09 0.17 -0.07
CA GLY A 240 -1.57 1.53 0.16
C GLY A 240 -1.16 2.48 -0.97
N SER A 241 0.13 2.56 -1.27
CA SER A 241 0.68 3.40 -2.34
C SER A 241 1.77 2.69 -3.13
N MET A 242 1.77 2.83 -4.46
CA MET A 242 2.66 2.14 -5.39
C MET A 242 3.30 3.13 -6.37
N PHE A 243 4.64 3.07 -6.52
CA PHE A 243 5.41 3.88 -7.47
C PHE A 243 6.38 3.00 -8.26
N GLY A 244 6.43 3.13 -9.59
CA GLY A 244 7.40 2.42 -10.43
C GLY A 244 7.41 0.90 -10.26
N THR A 245 6.31 0.32 -9.80
CA THR A 245 6.23 -1.08 -9.36
C THR A 245 5.35 -1.89 -10.32
N VAL A 246 5.75 -3.13 -10.56
CA VAL A 246 5.00 -4.10 -11.36
C VAL A 246 4.38 -5.14 -10.44
N LEU A 247 3.05 -5.31 -10.55
CA LEU A 247 2.29 -6.33 -9.84
C LEU A 247 1.52 -7.21 -10.83
N ALA A 248 1.75 -8.50 -10.74
CA ALA A 248 1.06 -9.48 -11.56
C ALA A 248 0.46 -10.62 -10.72
N ARG A 249 -0.72 -11.11 -11.12
CA ARG A 249 -1.40 -12.25 -10.47
C ARG A 249 -1.61 -11.98 -8.97
N ALA A 250 -2.55 -11.13 -8.68
CA ALA A 250 -2.93 -10.84 -7.31
C ALA A 250 -4.41 -11.12 -7.08
N GLU A 251 -4.76 -11.52 -5.87
CA GLU A 251 -6.14 -11.75 -5.43
C GLU A 251 -6.43 -11.00 -4.13
N VAL A 252 -7.59 -10.34 -4.08
CA VAL A 252 -8.03 -9.59 -2.90
C VAL A 252 -9.47 -9.93 -2.57
N ARG A 253 -9.75 -10.16 -1.26
CA ARG A 253 -11.09 -10.40 -0.71
C ARG A 253 -11.27 -9.63 0.60
N GLY A 254 -12.51 -9.24 0.91
CA GLY A 254 -12.88 -8.64 2.19
C GLY A 254 -13.37 -7.21 2.09
N GLU A 255 -13.09 -6.37 3.09
CA GLU A 255 -13.64 -5.03 3.22
C GLU A 255 -12.52 -3.98 3.32
N ILE A 256 -12.55 -2.99 2.43
CA ILE A 256 -11.61 -1.88 2.43
C ILE A 256 -12.37 -0.57 2.65
N SER A 257 -12.03 0.15 3.69
CA SER A 257 -12.62 1.46 3.97
C SER A 257 -11.56 2.55 4.14
N GLY A 258 -11.85 3.74 3.64
CA GLY A 258 -10.92 4.87 3.73
C GLY A 258 -11.61 6.21 3.50
N GLN A 259 -10.81 7.28 3.44
CA GLN A 259 -11.31 8.61 3.08
C GLN A 259 -11.04 8.91 1.61
N ASP A 260 -9.79 9.14 1.26
CA ASP A 260 -9.39 9.56 -0.08
C ASP A 260 -8.45 8.52 -0.73
N ASN A 261 -8.56 8.34 -2.04
CA ASN A 261 -7.80 7.37 -2.83
C ASN A 261 -7.92 5.95 -2.25
N VAL A 262 -9.12 5.41 -2.30
CA VAL A 262 -9.43 4.06 -1.81
C VAL A 262 -9.57 3.11 -2.97
N GLY A 263 -8.80 2.03 -2.97
CA GLY A 263 -8.85 1.01 -4.02
C GLY A 263 -8.89 -0.41 -3.47
N GLY A 264 -9.60 -1.28 -4.14
CA GLY A 264 -9.67 -2.68 -3.76
C GLY A 264 -8.33 -3.40 -3.81
N LEU A 265 -7.41 -2.97 -4.68
CA LEU A 265 -6.05 -3.46 -4.75
C LEU A 265 -5.04 -2.43 -4.22
N ALA A 266 -5.08 -1.22 -4.75
CA ALA A 266 -4.13 -0.17 -4.39
C ALA A 266 -4.82 1.18 -4.23
N GLY A 267 -4.47 1.93 -3.18
CA GLY A 267 -5.02 3.27 -2.97
C GLY A 267 -4.54 4.27 -4.01
N ASN A 268 -3.24 4.36 -4.20
CA ASN A 268 -2.60 5.25 -5.18
C ASN A 268 -1.56 4.48 -6.00
N VAL A 269 -1.57 4.68 -7.33
CA VAL A 269 -0.60 4.06 -8.25
C VAL A 269 -0.02 5.13 -9.16
N ARG A 270 1.31 5.21 -9.19
CA ARG A 270 2.06 6.09 -10.09
C ARG A 270 3.13 5.30 -10.83
N GLN A 271 3.21 5.47 -12.16
CA GLN A 271 4.21 4.78 -13.00
C GLN A 271 4.24 3.27 -12.78
N GLY A 272 3.07 2.63 -12.62
CA GLY A 272 2.96 1.23 -12.24
C GLY A 272 2.25 0.38 -13.29
N GLU A 273 2.47 -0.94 -13.20
CA GLU A 273 1.76 -1.92 -14.02
C GLU A 273 1.04 -2.93 -13.11
N LEU A 274 -0.25 -3.10 -13.36
CA LEU A 274 -1.12 -4.08 -12.72
C LEU A 274 -1.63 -5.05 -13.78
N SER A 275 -1.42 -6.34 -13.61
CA SER A 275 -1.89 -7.34 -14.58
C SER A 275 -2.41 -8.60 -13.91
N GLU A 276 -3.47 -9.16 -14.48
CA GLU A 276 -4.06 -10.41 -14.02
C GLU A 276 -4.48 -10.35 -12.53
N VAL A 277 -5.01 -9.20 -12.12
CA VAL A 277 -5.54 -8.98 -10.77
C VAL A 277 -7.00 -9.41 -10.73
N ARG A 278 -7.41 -10.05 -9.65
CA ARG A 278 -8.79 -10.47 -9.43
C ARG A 278 -9.23 -10.08 -8.03
N THR A 279 -10.45 -9.57 -7.95
CA THR A 279 -11.15 -9.43 -6.66
C THR A 279 -12.33 -10.39 -6.64
N ARG A 280 -12.75 -10.78 -5.45
CA ARG A 280 -13.95 -11.60 -5.26
C ARG A 280 -14.71 -11.13 -4.04
N GLU A 281 -15.99 -10.86 -4.21
CA GLU A 281 -16.84 -10.44 -3.10
C GLU A 281 -16.22 -9.32 -2.28
N LEU A 282 -15.65 -8.31 -2.98
CA LEU A 282 -14.88 -7.26 -2.35
C LEU A 282 -15.75 -6.02 -2.11
N GLY A 283 -15.80 -5.54 -0.85
CA GLY A 283 -16.36 -4.25 -0.49
C GLY A 283 -15.28 -3.15 -0.48
N VAL A 284 -15.52 -2.05 -1.22
CA VAL A 284 -14.63 -0.88 -1.23
C VAL A 284 -15.45 0.36 -0.94
N GLN A 285 -15.15 1.04 0.17
CA GLN A 285 -15.89 2.22 0.60
C GLN A 285 -14.96 3.40 0.87
N GLY A 286 -15.32 4.57 0.36
CA GLY A 286 -14.54 5.78 0.56
C GLY A 286 -15.32 7.07 0.38
N ARG A 287 -14.61 8.20 0.52
CA ARG A 287 -15.19 9.52 0.30
C ARG A 287 -14.85 10.07 -1.09
N LYS A 288 -13.56 10.08 -1.43
CA LYS A 288 -13.09 10.70 -2.67
C LYS A 288 -12.14 9.79 -3.41
N THR A 289 -12.34 9.68 -4.71
CA THR A 289 -11.52 8.88 -5.64
C THR A 289 -11.47 7.42 -5.19
N VAL A 290 -12.62 6.75 -5.37
CA VAL A 290 -12.82 5.37 -4.92
C VAL A 290 -12.93 4.45 -6.13
N GLY A 291 -12.09 3.42 -6.18
CA GLY A 291 -12.07 2.47 -7.29
C GLY A 291 -12.04 1.02 -6.85
N GLY A 292 -12.68 0.15 -7.60
CA GLY A 292 -12.71 -1.28 -7.31
C GLY A 292 -11.34 -1.94 -7.31
N LEU A 293 -10.42 -1.48 -8.17
CA LEU A 293 -9.02 -1.91 -8.15
C LEU A 293 -8.10 -0.81 -7.63
N VAL A 294 -8.20 0.40 -8.16
CA VAL A 294 -7.26 1.49 -7.84
C VAL A 294 -8.05 2.75 -7.47
N GLY A 295 -7.71 3.38 -6.35
CA GLY A 295 -8.29 4.67 -6.00
C GLY A 295 -7.90 5.73 -7.03
N PHE A 296 -6.62 6.07 -7.14
CA PHE A 296 -6.11 7.06 -8.08
C PHE A 296 -4.90 6.54 -8.87
N ALA A 297 -4.92 6.74 -10.19
CA ALA A 297 -3.88 6.33 -11.13
C ALA A 297 -3.31 7.53 -11.90
N SER A 298 -1.99 7.74 -11.85
CA SER A 298 -1.32 8.83 -12.55
C SER A 298 0.03 8.42 -13.16
N ASP A 299 0.57 9.26 -14.02
CA ASP A 299 1.91 9.11 -14.59
C ASP A 299 2.10 7.80 -15.40
N SER A 300 1.17 7.53 -16.32
CA SER A 300 1.26 6.39 -17.26
C SER A 300 1.09 5.01 -16.60
N VAL A 301 0.07 4.84 -15.77
CA VAL A 301 -0.30 3.54 -15.19
C VAL A 301 -0.86 2.60 -16.26
N ILE A 302 -0.50 1.32 -16.17
CA ILE A 302 -1.03 0.26 -17.02
C ILE A 302 -1.84 -0.72 -16.15
N ILE A 303 -3.12 -0.94 -16.51
CA ILE A 303 -3.98 -1.95 -15.88
C ILE A 303 -4.52 -2.87 -16.98
N ARG A 304 -4.22 -4.16 -16.90
CA ARG A 304 -4.62 -5.07 -17.97
C ARG A 304 -5.04 -6.45 -17.48
N ARG A 305 -6.00 -7.05 -18.21
CA ARG A 305 -6.51 -8.42 -17.97
C ARG A 305 -6.91 -8.63 -16.52
N SER A 306 -7.57 -7.64 -15.94
CA SER A 306 -7.95 -7.65 -14.54
C SER A 306 -9.46 -7.64 -14.38
N LEU A 307 -9.94 -8.27 -13.32
CA LEU A 307 -11.35 -8.41 -12.99
C LEU A 307 -11.62 -7.78 -11.62
N PHE A 308 -12.54 -6.84 -11.60
CA PHE A 308 -13.20 -6.42 -10.38
C PHE A 308 -14.55 -7.12 -10.25
N ASP A 309 -14.77 -7.79 -9.11
CA ASP A 309 -16.05 -8.36 -8.71
C ASP A 309 -16.31 -7.97 -7.26
N GLY A 310 -17.41 -7.20 -7.04
CA GLY A 310 -17.73 -6.68 -5.73
C GLY A 310 -18.61 -5.42 -5.73
N MET A 311 -18.51 -4.67 -4.64
CA MET A 311 -19.23 -3.41 -4.44
C MET A 311 -18.25 -2.27 -4.21
N VAL A 312 -18.43 -1.17 -4.94
CA VAL A 312 -17.71 0.10 -4.72
C VAL A 312 -18.70 1.16 -4.29
N GLU A 313 -18.42 1.83 -3.18
CA GLU A 313 -19.22 2.95 -2.69
C GLU A 313 -18.34 4.19 -2.44
N GLY A 314 -18.71 5.32 -3.05
CA GLY A 314 -17.99 6.58 -2.90
C GLY A 314 -18.88 7.82 -3.00
N LYS A 315 -18.32 8.99 -2.66
CA LYS A 315 -19.06 10.26 -2.81
C LYS A 315 -18.62 11.04 -4.03
N GLU A 316 -17.34 11.02 -4.35
CA GLU A 316 -16.77 11.79 -5.45
C GLU A 316 -15.78 10.92 -6.24
N ASN A 317 -15.88 10.92 -7.57
CA ASN A 317 -15.05 10.13 -8.48
C ASN A 317 -15.03 8.63 -8.12
N THR A 318 -16.17 7.98 -8.29
CA THR A 318 -16.35 6.56 -7.98
C THR A 318 -16.31 5.74 -9.28
N GLY A 319 -15.42 4.76 -9.35
CA GLY A 319 -15.27 3.90 -10.53
C GLY A 319 -15.14 2.42 -10.19
N GLY A 320 -15.67 1.56 -11.02
CA GLY A 320 -15.61 0.12 -10.82
C GLY A 320 -14.18 -0.45 -10.95
N LEU A 321 -13.33 0.14 -11.80
CA LEU A 321 -11.91 -0.16 -11.82
C LEU A 321 -11.09 0.90 -11.11
N VAL A 322 -11.26 2.16 -11.48
CA VAL A 322 -10.39 3.25 -11.01
C VAL A 322 -11.25 4.45 -10.60
N GLY A 323 -11.06 4.99 -9.41
CA GLY A 323 -11.76 6.21 -8.98
C GLY A 323 -11.41 7.40 -9.85
N GLY A 324 -10.11 7.66 -10.09
CA GLY A 324 -9.60 8.69 -10.99
C GLY A 324 -8.39 8.23 -11.79
N VAL A 325 -8.41 8.53 -13.10
CA VAL A 325 -7.27 8.32 -14.02
C VAL A 325 -6.81 9.67 -14.55
N GLU A 326 -5.57 10.03 -14.31
CA GLU A 326 -4.97 11.27 -14.86
C GLU A 326 -4.07 11.00 -16.06
N SER A 327 -3.59 9.80 -16.23
CA SER A 327 -2.87 9.31 -17.41
C SER A 327 -2.66 7.82 -17.27
N GLY A 328 -3.17 7.02 -18.19
CA GLY A 328 -3.05 5.58 -18.06
C GLY A 328 -3.61 4.81 -19.23
N THR A 329 -3.28 3.51 -19.28
CA THR A 329 -3.79 2.56 -20.27
C THR A 329 -4.49 1.42 -19.56
N LEU A 330 -5.77 1.25 -19.80
CA LEU A 330 -6.59 0.17 -19.29
C LEU A 330 -6.99 -0.75 -20.43
N THR A 331 -6.61 -2.02 -20.38
CA THR A 331 -6.84 -2.94 -21.51
C THR A 331 -7.34 -4.29 -21.04
N ASP A 332 -8.40 -4.80 -21.68
CA ASP A 332 -8.96 -6.14 -21.41
C ASP A 332 -9.36 -6.31 -19.93
N ASN A 333 -10.03 -5.31 -19.35
CA ASN A 333 -10.49 -5.38 -17.97
C ASN A 333 -12.00 -5.57 -17.92
N THR A 334 -12.47 -6.26 -16.88
CA THR A 334 -13.90 -6.49 -16.63
C THR A 334 -14.31 -5.96 -15.27
N VAL A 335 -15.49 -5.38 -15.19
CA VAL A 335 -16.15 -4.91 -13.96
C VAL A 335 -17.46 -5.62 -13.82
N SER A 336 -17.65 -6.31 -12.70
CA SER A 336 -18.94 -6.91 -12.29
C SER A 336 -19.33 -6.48 -10.88
N GLY A 337 -20.60 -6.70 -10.50
CA GLY A 337 -21.14 -6.29 -9.20
C GLY A 337 -21.82 -4.93 -9.23
N SER A 338 -21.48 -4.01 -8.31
CA SER A 338 -22.15 -2.70 -8.20
C SER A 338 -21.18 -1.55 -7.92
N VAL A 339 -21.48 -0.39 -8.54
CA VAL A 339 -20.75 0.87 -8.36
C VAL A 339 -21.75 1.95 -7.94
N LEU A 340 -21.63 2.42 -6.70
CA LEU A 340 -22.51 3.39 -6.08
C LEU A 340 -21.76 4.67 -5.79
N GLY A 341 -22.21 5.78 -6.37
CA GLY A 341 -21.55 7.08 -6.15
C GLY A 341 -22.53 8.24 -6.01
N TRP A 342 -22.03 9.42 -5.64
CA TRP A 342 -22.84 10.63 -5.64
C TRP A 342 -22.50 11.50 -6.86
N GLU A 343 -21.22 11.83 -7.02
CA GLU A 343 -20.76 12.65 -8.13
C GLU A 343 -19.69 11.93 -8.95
N ARG A 344 -19.82 11.98 -10.26
CA ARG A 344 -18.89 11.36 -11.22
C ARG A 344 -18.70 9.87 -10.97
N THR A 345 -19.74 9.12 -11.26
CA THR A 345 -19.78 7.67 -11.09
C THR A 345 -19.68 6.98 -12.44
N GLY A 346 -18.74 6.06 -12.58
CA GLY A 346 -18.55 5.31 -13.82
C GLY A 346 -18.19 3.84 -13.60
N GLY A 347 -18.63 2.98 -14.50
CA GLY A 347 -18.33 1.56 -14.41
C GLY A 347 -16.83 1.26 -14.49
N VAL A 348 -16.07 1.96 -15.34
CA VAL A 348 -14.61 1.87 -15.39
C VAL A 348 -13.99 2.94 -14.50
N ALA A 349 -14.34 4.21 -14.68
CA ALA A 349 -13.72 5.29 -13.93
C ALA A 349 -14.71 6.38 -13.53
N GLY A 350 -14.56 6.92 -12.32
CA GLY A 350 -15.31 8.10 -11.89
C GLY A 350 -14.87 9.35 -12.68
N LEU A 351 -13.57 9.63 -12.70
CA LEU A 351 -12.94 10.69 -13.48
C LEU A 351 -11.88 10.10 -14.42
N TRP A 352 -11.99 10.43 -15.70
CA TRP A 352 -11.07 9.98 -16.75
C TRP A 352 -10.40 11.17 -17.44
N VAL A 353 -9.09 11.32 -17.26
CA VAL A 353 -8.30 12.42 -17.87
C VAL A 353 -7.09 11.84 -18.61
N ASN A 354 -6.94 12.16 -19.91
CA ASN A 354 -5.80 11.74 -20.75
C ASN A 354 -5.46 10.24 -20.74
N GLY A 355 -6.46 9.37 -20.68
CA GLY A 355 -6.25 7.92 -20.63
C GLY A 355 -6.64 7.24 -21.94
N LEU A 356 -6.16 5.99 -22.12
CA LEU A 356 -6.59 5.08 -23.17
C LEU A 356 -7.23 3.83 -22.55
N ALA A 357 -8.49 3.58 -22.86
CA ALA A 357 -9.13 2.31 -22.52
C ALA A 357 -9.38 1.50 -23.80
N ARG A 358 -9.12 0.19 -23.73
CA ARG A 358 -9.41 -0.74 -24.81
C ARG A 358 -10.07 -2.00 -24.29
N ARG A 359 -11.14 -2.43 -24.97
CA ARG A 359 -11.81 -3.71 -24.68
C ARG A 359 -12.10 -3.90 -23.17
N CYS A 360 -12.53 -2.83 -22.52
CA CYS A 360 -13.03 -2.92 -21.16
C CYS A 360 -14.52 -3.19 -21.18
N ILE A 361 -14.98 -4.14 -20.35
CA ILE A 361 -16.37 -4.58 -20.26
C ILE A 361 -16.92 -4.24 -18.89
N VAL A 362 -18.09 -3.62 -18.84
CA VAL A 362 -18.82 -3.29 -17.62
C VAL A 362 -20.13 -4.06 -17.58
N GLU A 363 -20.22 -5.06 -16.73
CA GLU A 363 -21.42 -5.85 -16.44
C GLU A 363 -22.12 -5.36 -15.16
N ALA A 364 -21.47 -4.45 -14.43
CA ALA A 364 -21.94 -3.93 -13.16
C ALA A 364 -23.15 -3.02 -13.27
N THR A 365 -23.95 -2.97 -12.20
CA THR A 365 -24.90 -1.88 -11.97
C THR A 365 -24.15 -0.63 -11.55
N VAL A 366 -24.37 0.50 -12.25
CA VAL A 366 -23.76 1.79 -11.96
C VAL A 366 -24.84 2.76 -11.53
N SER A 367 -24.79 3.27 -10.31
CA SER A 367 -25.81 4.17 -9.77
C SER A 367 -25.18 5.40 -9.12
N GLY A 368 -25.79 6.58 -9.33
CA GLY A 368 -25.27 7.83 -8.76
C GLY A 368 -26.25 8.99 -8.81
N THR A 369 -25.85 10.12 -8.24
CA THR A 369 -26.68 11.32 -8.21
C THR A 369 -26.43 12.22 -9.42
N ALA A 370 -25.16 12.45 -9.79
CA ALA A 370 -24.83 13.32 -10.91
C ALA A 370 -23.54 12.84 -11.63
N GLY A 371 -23.52 13.05 -12.97
CA GLY A 371 -22.40 12.64 -13.80
C GLY A 371 -22.23 11.11 -13.78
N VAL A 372 -23.27 10.36 -14.20
CA VAL A 372 -23.30 8.90 -14.13
C VAL A 372 -23.13 8.32 -15.52
N GLY A 373 -22.11 7.50 -15.73
CA GLY A 373 -21.86 6.84 -17.00
C GLY A 373 -21.51 5.36 -16.85
N GLY A 374 -22.00 4.53 -17.73
CA GLY A 374 -21.70 3.11 -17.70
C GLY A 374 -20.20 2.82 -17.84
N PHE A 375 -19.46 3.63 -18.57
CA PHE A 375 -18.01 3.57 -18.68
C PHE A 375 -17.33 4.61 -17.75
N ALA A 376 -17.64 5.91 -17.91
CA ALA A 376 -17.00 6.95 -17.12
C ALA A 376 -18.03 7.98 -16.61
N GLY A 377 -17.89 8.41 -15.37
CA GLY A 377 -18.69 9.50 -14.81
C GLY A 377 -18.41 10.81 -15.54
N ARG A 378 -17.15 11.20 -15.66
CA ARG A 378 -16.66 12.35 -16.41
C ARG A 378 -15.43 12.00 -17.23
N MET A 379 -15.37 12.46 -18.49
CA MET A 379 -14.28 12.19 -19.41
C MET A 379 -13.69 13.49 -19.98
N GLU A 380 -12.37 13.63 -19.89
CA GLU A 380 -11.60 14.77 -20.40
C GLU A 380 -10.38 14.26 -21.20
N ARG A 381 -10.31 14.58 -22.50
CA ARG A 381 -9.17 14.24 -23.39
C ARG A 381 -8.80 12.75 -23.43
N GLY A 382 -9.68 11.87 -23.04
CA GLY A 382 -9.45 10.43 -23.04
C GLY A 382 -9.95 9.75 -24.33
N ILE A 383 -9.51 8.52 -24.52
CA ILE A 383 -9.95 7.66 -25.63
C ILE A 383 -10.47 6.33 -25.05
N ALA A 384 -11.67 5.95 -25.42
CA ALA A 384 -12.17 4.60 -25.21
C ALA A 384 -12.39 3.92 -26.55
N ASP A 385 -11.75 2.75 -26.77
CA ASP A 385 -11.82 1.97 -28.01
C ASP A 385 -12.37 0.57 -27.70
N ARG A 386 -13.48 0.19 -28.37
CA ARG A 386 -14.15 -1.11 -28.21
C ARG A 386 -14.47 -1.45 -26.76
N CYS A 387 -14.93 -0.49 -26.00
CA CYS A 387 -15.41 -0.70 -24.64
C CYS A 387 -16.91 -0.92 -24.66
N GLU A 388 -17.41 -1.75 -23.75
CA GLU A 388 -18.80 -2.16 -23.71
C GLU A 388 -19.39 -2.02 -22.30
N THR A 389 -20.62 -1.44 -22.21
CA THR A 389 -21.40 -1.39 -21.00
C THR A 389 -22.65 -2.24 -21.18
N LEU A 390 -22.74 -3.34 -20.46
CA LEU A 390 -23.85 -4.30 -20.49
C LEU A 390 -24.79 -4.12 -19.28
N GLY A 391 -24.30 -3.54 -18.20
CA GLY A 391 -25.01 -3.39 -16.94
C GLY A 391 -26.06 -2.28 -16.96
N TYR A 392 -26.77 -2.16 -15.84
CA TYR A 392 -27.76 -1.13 -15.60
C TYR A 392 -27.12 0.18 -15.14
N VAL A 393 -27.50 1.31 -15.73
CA VAL A 393 -27.01 2.64 -15.38
C VAL A 393 -28.16 3.50 -14.87
N GLU A 394 -28.09 4.01 -13.64
CA GLU A 394 -29.14 4.85 -13.06
C GLU A 394 -28.56 6.12 -12.43
N GLY A 395 -29.19 7.25 -12.68
CA GLY A 395 -28.75 8.51 -12.08
C GLY A 395 -29.79 9.62 -12.06
N GLY A 396 -29.54 10.64 -11.24
CA GLY A 396 -30.39 11.80 -11.14
C GLY A 396 -30.14 12.86 -12.20
N LYS A 397 -28.87 13.12 -12.55
CA LYS A 397 -28.48 14.20 -13.47
C LYS A 397 -27.26 13.80 -14.29
N SER A 398 -27.24 14.22 -15.57
CA SER A 398 -26.14 13.93 -16.52
C SER A 398 -25.85 12.42 -16.59
N VAL A 399 -26.80 11.64 -17.08
CA VAL A 399 -26.73 10.19 -17.18
C VAL A 399 -26.48 9.78 -18.62
N GLY A 400 -25.51 8.92 -18.85
CA GLY A 400 -25.18 8.37 -20.16
C GLY A 400 -24.86 6.89 -20.12
N GLY A 401 -25.26 6.13 -21.14
CA GLY A 401 -24.93 4.70 -21.23
C GLY A 401 -23.44 4.41 -21.22
N LEU A 402 -22.62 5.32 -21.77
CA LEU A 402 -21.15 5.25 -21.73
C LEU A 402 -20.58 6.33 -20.82
N VAL A 403 -20.86 7.61 -21.05
CA VAL A 403 -20.25 8.72 -20.31
C VAL A 403 -21.31 9.66 -19.79
N GLY A 404 -21.27 9.99 -18.50
CA GLY A 404 -22.19 10.95 -17.86
C GLY A 404 -21.92 12.39 -18.30
N GLU A 405 -20.67 12.83 -18.20
CA GLU A 405 -20.23 14.17 -18.62
C GLU A 405 -19.02 14.07 -19.56
N MET A 406 -19.20 14.41 -20.84
CA MET A 406 -18.11 14.41 -21.80
C MET A 406 -17.66 15.84 -22.09
N VAL A 407 -16.50 16.22 -21.54
CA VAL A 407 -15.89 17.54 -21.81
C VAL A 407 -15.12 17.50 -23.13
N SER A 408 -14.33 16.46 -23.32
CA SER A 408 -13.57 16.19 -24.55
C SER A 408 -13.09 14.74 -24.56
N GLY A 409 -12.65 14.25 -25.73
CA GLY A 409 -12.15 12.90 -25.90
C GLY A 409 -12.88 12.17 -27.04
N ARG A 410 -12.70 10.83 -27.12
CA ARG A 410 -13.26 10.01 -28.20
C ARG A 410 -13.78 8.69 -27.66
N LEU A 411 -14.91 8.27 -28.21
CA LEU A 411 -15.48 6.93 -28.03
C LEU A 411 -15.45 6.25 -29.41
N GLU A 412 -14.61 5.24 -29.56
CA GLU A 412 -14.40 4.55 -30.85
C GLU A 412 -14.93 3.13 -30.72
N LYS A 413 -15.95 2.78 -31.49
CA LYS A 413 -16.57 1.43 -31.49
C LYS A 413 -17.00 0.97 -30.09
N CYS A 414 -17.40 1.91 -29.24
CA CYS A 414 -17.91 1.60 -27.91
C CYS A 414 -19.44 1.43 -27.97
N MET A 415 -19.98 0.54 -27.15
CA MET A 415 -21.39 0.23 -27.10
C MET A 415 -21.93 0.29 -25.67
N ALA A 416 -23.16 0.76 -25.53
CA ALA A 416 -23.95 0.66 -24.32
C ALA A 416 -25.21 -0.14 -24.66
N SER A 417 -25.21 -1.42 -24.29
CA SER A 417 -26.33 -2.36 -24.56
C SER A 417 -27.22 -2.55 -23.33
N GLY A 418 -26.78 -2.05 -22.17
CA GLY A 418 -27.52 -2.09 -20.92
C GLY A 418 -28.64 -1.02 -20.84
N SER A 419 -29.51 -1.17 -19.85
CA SER A 419 -30.60 -0.21 -19.60
C SER A 419 -30.05 1.05 -18.93
N VAL A 420 -30.57 2.23 -19.37
CA VAL A 420 -30.20 3.53 -18.80
C VAL A 420 -31.46 4.21 -18.26
N LYS A 421 -31.44 4.65 -16.99
CA LYS A 421 -32.51 5.40 -16.35
C LYS A 421 -31.96 6.68 -15.72
N GLY A 422 -32.49 7.82 -16.09
CA GLY A 422 -32.09 9.10 -15.50
C GLY A 422 -32.74 10.28 -16.16
N VAL A 423 -32.58 11.47 -15.56
CA VAL A 423 -32.97 12.72 -16.18
C VAL A 423 -31.91 13.08 -17.22
N LEU A 424 -32.23 12.85 -18.48
CA LEU A 424 -31.39 13.30 -19.62
C LEU A 424 -31.33 14.82 -19.62
N THR A 425 -30.23 15.40 -19.24
CA THR A 425 -29.99 16.80 -19.59
C THR A 425 -29.63 16.83 -21.08
N SER A 426 -30.25 17.74 -21.83
CA SER A 426 -30.14 17.94 -23.27
C SER A 426 -28.70 18.23 -23.72
N GLY A 427 -27.85 17.24 -23.70
CA GLY A 427 -26.50 17.23 -24.23
C GLY A 427 -26.29 15.94 -24.99
N ARG A 428 -26.30 16.04 -26.33
CA ARG A 428 -25.95 15.06 -27.35
C ARG A 428 -25.85 13.63 -26.83
N GLU A 429 -26.87 12.81 -27.13
CA GLU A 429 -26.82 11.34 -26.95
C GLU A 429 -25.58 10.81 -27.65
N ILE A 430 -24.51 10.53 -26.89
CA ILE A 430 -23.34 9.80 -27.38
C ILE A 430 -23.52 8.37 -26.88
N GLY A 431 -24.19 7.55 -27.67
CA GLY A 431 -24.52 6.18 -27.40
C GLY A 431 -26.01 5.89 -27.58
N GLY A 432 -26.54 6.15 -28.76
CA GLY A 432 -27.92 5.80 -29.10
C GLY A 432 -28.13 4.29 -29.07
N ALA A 433 -29.09 3.82 -28.27
CA ALA A 433 -29.70 2.53 -28.52
C ALA A 433 -30.33 2.54 -29.90
N SER A 434 -29.81 1.80 -30.85
CA SER A 434 -30.53 1.47 -32.06
C SER A 434 -31.69 0.57 -31.65
N ARG A 435 -32.95 1.02 -31.99
CA ARG A 435 -34.15 0.22 -31.94
C ARG A 435 -33.99 -1.07 -32.72
#